data_f1164e0183771d32f5aeb57b53b823cc
#
_entry.id   f1164e0183771d32f5aeb57b53b823cc
#
_cell.length_a   1.000
_cell.length_b   1.000
_cell.length_c   1.000
_cell.angle_alpha   90.00
_cell.angle_beta   90.00
_cell.angle_gamma   90.00
#
_symmetry.space_group_name_H-M   'P 1'
#
loop_
_entity.id
_entity.type
_entity.pdbx_description
1 polymer ?
#
loop_
_entity_poly.entity_id
_entity_poly.type
_entity_poly.pdbx_seq_one_letter_code
_entity_poly.pdbx_strand_id
1 'polypeptide(L)'
;MAVLRGGAPPWAALIGEGAGTADFIVGPPLPDGDAVPATIVRVSGIEGWLSVSERDPGSRLPERCPERHVNEDSSFCMARRGYRCGDAAGADLFWQDIGEYLVNQHFAARRGRWPVGRWLSHGPAAADRQVEAEKLAAELGAADAYADCLESDEGWIAELVQSGGPKVPRLLPCPLGCRNPDGVIATLGDCGHRSPLQKIVAAERQRRAAQGAYFAALRQRNRKCCGRVRGCPLDREMAA
;
A
#
# COMPACT_ATOMS: atom_id res chain seq x y z
N MET A 1 -17.03 10.77 16.30
CA MET A 1 -17.79 9.51 16.40
C MET A 1 -19.20 9.57 15.85
N ALA A 2 -20.04 10.57 16.16
CA ALA A 2 -21.42 10.65 15.65
C ALA A 2 -21.53 10.52 14.10
N VAL A 3 -20.66 11.20 13.37
CA VAL A 3 -20.62 11.16 11.89
C VAL A 3 -20.29 9.74 11.39
N LEU A 4 -19.35 9.06 12.01
CA LEU A 4 -19.00 7.68 11.63
C LEU A 4 -20.16 6.69 11.88
N ARG A 5 -20.88 6.87 12.97
CA ARG A 5 -22.05 6.06 13.28
C ARG A 5 -23.18 6.29 12.25
N GLY A 6 -23.42 7.55 11.89
CA GLY A 6 -24.45 7.90 10.90
C GLY A 6 -24.12 7.41 9.49
N GLY A 7 -22.85 7.32 9.12
CA GLY A 7 -22.37 6.82 7.83
C GLY A 7 -21.97 5.34 7.81
N ALA A 8 -22.23 4.59 8.90
CA ALA A 8 -21.87 3.19 8.96
C ALA A 8 -22.62 2.36 7.91
N PRO A 9 -21.92 1.60 7.05
CA PRO A 9 -22.58 0.79 6.02
C PRO A 9 -23.29 -0.43 6.65
N PRO A 10 -24.16 -1.13 5.91
CA PRO A 10 -24.91 -2.29 6.42
C PRO A 10 -24.06 -3.43 6.99
N TRP A 11 -22.79 -3.52 6.58
CA TRP A 11 -21.85 -4.53 7.04
C TRP A 11 -21.04 -4.10 8.31
N ALA A 12 -21.34 -2.90 8.87
CA ALA A 12 -20.73 -2.38 10.08
C ALA A 12 -21.81 -1.97 11.10
N ALA A 13 -21.79 -2.58 12.27
CA ALA A 13 -22.74 -2.29 13.34
C ALA A 13 -22.00 -1.84 14.61
N LEU A 14 -22.43 -0.71 15.18
CA LEU A 14 -21.93 -0.22 16.47
C LEU A 14 -22.34 -1.20 17.58
N ILE A 15 -21.40 -1.65 18.40
CA ILE A 15 -21.64 -2.56 19.53
C ILE A 15 -21.21 -1.99 20.88
N GLY A 16 -20.46 -0.90 20.87
CA GLY A 16 -20.03 -0.22 22.11
C GLY A 16 -19.49 1.18 21.81
N GLU A 17 -19.65 2.08 22.75
CA GLU A 17 -19.15 3.45 22.67
C GLU A 17 -18.58 3.88 24.02
N GLY A 18 -17.45 4.57 24.00
CA GLY A 18 -16.76 5.11 25.17
C GLY A 18 -16.24 6.53 24.90
N ALA A 19 -15.56 7.10 25.87
CA ALA A 19 -14.94 8.42 25.75
C ALA A 19 -13.86 8.38 24.65
N GLY A 20 -14.18 8.96 23.47
CA GLY A 20 -13.26 9.02 22.32
C GLY A 20 -13.06 7.69 21.57
N THR A 21 -13.83 6.66 21.89
CA THR A 21 -13.74 5.34 21.24
C THR A 21 -15.11 4.81 20.83
N ALA A 22 -15.13 3.98 19.77
CA ALA A 22 -16.32 3.22 19.38
C ALA A 22 -15.90 1.84 18.86
N ASP A 23 -16.61 0.80 19.28
CA ASP A 23 -16.39 -0.56 18.82
C ASP A 23 -17.48 -0.94 17.80
N PHE A 24 -17.05 -1.45 16.66
CA PHE A 24 -17.94 -1.90 15.60
C PHE A 24 -17.68 -3.38 15.31
N ILE A 25 -18.73 -4.15 15.10
CA ILE A 25 -18.63 -5.44 14.44
C ILE A 25 -18.70 -5.19 12.93
N VAL A 26 -17.72 -5.68 12.18
CA VAL A 26 -17.55 -5.40 10.75
C VAL A 26 -17.33 -6.69 9.97
N GLY A 27 -17.98 -6.80 8.80
CA GLY A 27 -17.84 -7.93 7.90
C GLY A 27 -18.19 -7.48 6.47
N PRO A 28 -17.26 -6.77 5.79
CA PRO A 28 -17.53 -6.26 4.44
C PRO A 28 -17.76 -7.39 3.44
N PRO A 29 -18.58 -7.14 2.39
CA PRO A 29 -18.84 -8.11 1.33
C PRO A 29 -17.58 -8.39 0.52
N LEU A 30 -17.45 -9.63 0.05
CA LEU A 30 -16.46 -10.05 -0.93
C LEU A 30 -17.05 -9.94 -2.35
N PRO A 31 -16.20 -9.86 -3.40
CA PRO A 31 -16.65 -9.78 -4.78
C PRO A 31 -17.51 -10.97 -5.26
N ASP A 32 -17.37 -12.13 -4.62
CA ASP A 32 -18.13 -13.36 -4.91
C ASP A 32 -19.49 -13.45 -4.19
N GLY A 33 -19.83 -12.41 -3.43
CA GLY A 33 -21.10 -12.34 -2.68
C GLY A 33 -21.01 -12.87 -1.25
N ASP A 34 -19.94 -13.55 -0.88
CA ASP A 34 -19.64 -13.90 0.51
C ASP A 34 -19.29 -12.65 1.33
N ALA A 35 -19.04 -12.81 2.61
CA ALA A 35 -18.56 -11.74 3.49
C ALA A 35 -17.25 -12.12 4.15
N VAL A 36 -16.41 -11.10 4.41
CA VAL A 36 -15.26 -11.26 5.30
C VAL A 36 -15.78 -11.70 6.68
N PRO A 37 -15.17 -12.71 7.31
CA PRO A 37 -15.58 -13.13 8.64
C PRO A 37 -15.59 -11.97 9.62
N ALA A 38 -16.70 -11.81 10.35
CA ALA A 38 -16.92 -10.68 11.23
C ALA A 38 -15.78 -10.47 12.23
N THR A 39 -15.30 -9.24 12.33
CA THR A 39 -14.22 -8.82 13.23
C THR A 39 -14.71 -7.63 14.04
N ILE A 40 -14.28 -7.53 15.29
CA ILE A 40 -14.58 -6.34 16.07
C ILE A 40 -13.41 -5.37 15.97
N VAL A 41 -13.70 -4.20 15.42
CA VAL A 41 -12.73 -3.11 15.32
C VAL A 41 -13.05 -2.02 16.33
N ARG A 42 -12.00 -1.46 16.90
CA ARG A 42 -12.06 -0.27 17.73
C ARG A 42 -11.58 0.93 16.95
N VAL A 43 -12.43 1.94 16.87
CA VAL A 43 -12.08 3.25 16.34
C VAL A 43 -11.79 4.18 17.50
N SER A 44 -10.62 4.79 17.53
CA SER A 44 -10.20 5.73 18.57
C SER A 44 -9.95 7.09 17.97
N GLY A 45 -10.48 8.16 18.59
CA GLY A 45 -10.26 9.54 18.21
C GLY A 45 -9.23 10.19 19.12
N ILE A 46 -8.09 10.65 18.54
CA ILE A 46 -7.04 11.36 19.26
C ILE A 46 -6.78 12.67 18.51
N GLU A 47 -6.99 13.81 19.18
CA GLU A 47 -6.73 15.15 18.61
C GLU A 47 -7.38 15.40 17.23
N GLY A 48 -8.57 14.84 17.02
CA GLY A 48 -9.31 14.96 15.77
C GLY A 48 -8.87 13.98 14.67
N TRP A 49 -7.90 13.11 14.94
CA TRP A 49 -7.50 12.00 14.08
C TRP A 49 -8.14 10.70 14.52
N LEU A 50 -8.46 9.84 13.57
CA LEU A 50 -8.97 8.51 13.84
C LEU A 50 -7.87 7.47 13.67
N SER A 51 -7.80 6.55 14.62
CA SER A 51 -7.01 5.33 14.55
C SER A 51 -7.96 4.14 14.64
N VAL A 52 -7.66 3.07 13.93
CA VAL A 52 -8.44 1.83 13.93
C VAL A 52 -7.53 0.68 14.28
N SER A 53 -8.01 -0.20 15.13
CA SER A 53 -7.34 -1.47 15.48
C SER A 53 -8.37 -2.58 15.61
N GLU A 54 -7.93 -3.83 15.62
CA GLU A 54 -8.76 -4.90 16.16
C GLU A 54 -8.99 -4.63 17.66
N ARG A 55 -10.23 -4.80 18.16
CA ARG A 55 -10.52 -4.54 19.59
C ARG A 55 -9.65 -5.39 20.52
N ASP A 56 -9.49 -6.66 20.17
CA ASP A 56 -8.63 -7.62 20.86
C ASP A 56 -7.49 -8.03 19.92
N PRO A 57 -6.34 -7.30 19.91
CA PRO A 57 -5.27 -7.49 18.92
C PRO A 57 -4.77 -8.93 18.87
N GLY A 58 -4.62 -9.45 17.65
CA GLY A 58 -4.16 -10.82 17.43
C GLY A 58 -5.27 -11.88 17.41
N SER A 59 -6.52 -11.52 17.67
CA SER A 59 -7.63 -12.49 17.70
C SER A 59 -7.94 -13.04 16.31
N ARG A 60 -7.97 -12.20 15.28
CA ARG A 60 -8.17 -12.58 13.87
C ARG A 60 -7.06 -12.10 12.96
N LEU A 61 -6.63 -10.87 13.15
CA LEU A 61 -5.54 -10.27 12.42
C LEU A 61 -4.22 -10.49 13.15
N PRO A 62 -3.05 -10.41 12.50
CA PRO A 62 -1.79 -10.38 13.23
C PRO A 62 -1.77 -9.19 14.18
N GLU A 63 -1.27 -9.37 15.40
CA GLU A 63 -1.13 -8.27 16.35
C GLU A 63 -0.24 -7.14 15.79
N ARG A 64 0.83 -7.53 15.10
CA ARG A 64 1.80 -6.61 14.48
C ARG A 64 2.35 -7.27 13.23
N CYS A 65 2.16 -6.65 12.10
CA CYS A 65 2.70 -7.19 10.86
C CYS A 65 2.77 -6.09 9.78
N PRO A 66 3.94 -5.48 9.54
CA PRO A 66 4.07 -4.47 8.50
C PRO A 66 3.56 -4.96 7.14
N GLU A 67 3.97 -6.15 6.71
CA GLU A 67 3.53 -6.76 5.44
C GLU A 67 2.01 -7.02 5.35
N ARG A 68 1.29 -6.92 6.45
CA ARG A 68 -0.18 -6.94 6.49
C ARG A 68 -0.75 -5.59 6.95
N HIS A 69 0.04 -4.55 6.84
CA HIS A 69 -0.36 -3.19 7.20
C HIS A 69 -0.96 -3.07 8.61
N VAL A 70 -0.39 -3.80 9.56
CA VAL A 70 -0.66 -3.64 11.00
C VAL A 70 0.57 -3.02 11.66
N ASN A 71 0.39 -1.84 12.22
CA ASN A 71 1.44 -1.05 12.85
C ASN A 71 1.96 -1.67 14.17
N GLU A 72 3.03 -1.09 14.73
CA GLU A 72 3.62 -1.54 15.99
C GLU A 72 2.69 -1.40 17.20
N ASP A 73 1.76 -0.46 17.16
CA ASP A 73 0.72 -0.21 18.17
C ASP A 73 -0.57 -0.99 17.89
N SER A 74 -0.53 -1.97 17.00
CA SER A 74 -1.65 -2.77 16.51
C SER A 74 -2.71 -2.00 15.74
N SER A 75 -2.50 -0.73 15.44
CA SER A 75 -3.38 0.04 14.57
C SER A 75 -3.24 -0.39 13.11
N PHE A 76 -4.30 -0.19 12.33
CA PHE A 76 -4.30 -0.48 10.90
C PHE A 76 -3.57 0.64 10.15
N CYS A 77 -2.64 0.27 9.29
CA CYS A 77 -1.96 1.20 8.39
C CYS A 77 -2.81 1.41 7.13
N MET A 78 -3.86 2.23 7.21
CA MET A 78 -4.82 2.43 6.11
C MET A 78 -4.63 3.75 5.38
N ALA A 79 -4.09 4.77 6.02
CA ALA A 79 -3.87 6.07 5.40
C ALA A 79 -2.56 6.69 5.90
N ARG A 80 -1.88 7.40 5.00
CA ARG A 80 -0.58 8.03 5.27
C ARG A 80 -0.58 9.00 6.45
N ARG A 81 -1.71 9.68 6.70
CA ARG A 81 -1.84 10.72 7.73
C ARG A 81 -2.98 10.48 8.72
N GLY A 82 -3.54 9.24 8.73
CA GLY A 82 -4.77 8.97 9.47
C GLY A 82 -6.00 9.62 8.82
N TYR A 83 -7.15 9.45 9.46
CA TYR A 83 -8.43 9.99 8.99
C TYR A 83 -8.87 11.16 9.84
N ARG A 84 -9.44 12.17 9.20
CA ARG A 84 -10.25 13.18 9.86
C ARG A 84 -11.66 13.07 9.30
N CYS A 85 -12.60 12.64 10.13
CA CYS A 85 -14.01 12.56 9.75
C CYS A 85 -14.75 13.73 10.39
N GLY A 86 -14.80 14.85 9.68
CA GLY A 86 -15.57 16.03 10.08
C GLY A 86 -16.99 16.05 9.49
N ASP A 87 -17.23 15.30 8.41
CA ASP A 87 -18.46 15.30 7.64
C ASP A 87 -18.81 13.90 7.08
N ALA A 88 -19.94 13.80 6.41
CA ALA A 88 -20.42 12.55 5.83
C ALA A 88 -19.48 11.99 4.75
N ALA A 89 -18.92 12.84 3.88
CA ALA A 89 -18.01 12.39 2.83
C ALA A 89 -16.71 11.77 3.42
N GLY A 90 -16.18 12.35 4.49
CA GLY A 90 -15.06 11.78 5.22
C GLY A 90 -15.40 10.46 5.90
N ALA A 91 -16.65 10.29 6.37
CA ALA A 91 -17.10 9.02 6.94
C ALA A 91 -17.25 7.94 5.87
N ASP A 92 -17.79 8.28 4.69
CA ASP A 92 -17.92 7.35 3.57
C ASP A 92 -16.56 6.83 3.11
N LEU A 93 -15.58 7.71 2.92
CA LEU A 93 -14.21 7.34 2.59
C LEU A 93 -13.58 6.45 3.68
N PHE A 94 -13.75 6.80 4.94
CA PHE A 94 -13.26 6.01 6.06
C PHE A 94 -13.82 4.57 6.03
N TRP A 95 -15.13 4.41 5.84
CA TRP A 95 -15.74 3.10 5.77
C TRP A 95 -15.36 2.32 4.52
N GLN A 96 -15.22 2.99 3.39
CA GLN A 96 -14.71 2.37 2.17
C GLN A 96 -13.31 1.79 2.40
N ASP A 97 -12.40 2.56 2.98
CA ASP A 97 -11.02 2.14 3.23
C ASP A 97 -10.95 1.00 4.26
N ILE A 98 -11.77 1.03 5.32
CA ILE A 98 -11.87 -0.12 6.26
C ILE A 98 -12.37 -1.37 5.54
N GLY A 99 -13.41 -1.25 4.71
CA GLY A 99 -13.92 -2.37 3.93
C GLY A 99 -12.84 -2.98 3.05
N GLU A 100 -12.16 -2.14 2.27
CA GLU A 100 -11.06 -2.58 1.42
C GLU A 100 -9.90 -3.20 2.22
N TYR A 101 -9.50 -2.59 3.33
CA TYR A 101 -8.47 -3.13 4.20
C TYR A 101 -8.82 -4.53 4.71
N LEU A 102 -10.03 -4.75 5.21
CA LEU A 102 -10.45 -6.05 5.74
C LEU A 102 -10.57 -7.12 4.65
N VAL A 103 -11.03 -6.74 3.46
CA VAL A 103 -11.02 -7.62 2.28
C VAL A 103 -9.60 -8.02 1.92
N ASN A 104 -8.66 -7.08 1.91
CA ASN A 104 -7.24 -7.35 1.66
C ASN A 104 -6.62 -8.24 2.76
N GLN A 105 -6.98 -8.03 4.03
CA GLN A 105 -6.59 -8.89 5.14
C GLN A 105 -7.08 -10.33 4.95
N HIS A 106 -8.33 -10.50 4.49
CA HIS A 106 -8.90 -11.81 4.19
C HIS A 106 -8.10 -12.53 3.09
N PHE A 107 -7.82 -11.86 1.98
CA PHE A 107 -7.03 -12.43 0.90
C PHE A 107 -5.58 -12.70 1.33
N ALA A 108 -4.98 -11.81 2.11
CA ALA A 108 -3.62 -12.01 2.63
C ALA A 108 -3.53 -13.24 3.56
N ALA A 109 -4.56 -13.46 4.39
CA ALA A 109 -4.62 -14.64 5.24
C ALA A 109 -4.69 -15.96 4.45
N ARG A 110 -5.43 -15.96 3.32
CA ARG A 110 -5.58 -17.14 2.46
C ARG A 110 -4.38 -17.39 1.54
N ARG A 111 -3.78 -16.33 1.02
CA ARG A 111 -2.71 -16.40 0.02
C ARG A 111 -1.30 -16.37 0.61
N GLY A 112 -1.18 -15.99 1.88
CA GLY A 112 0.10 -15.78 2.55
C GLY A 112 0.89 -14.57 2.02
N ARG A 113 0.23 -13.66 1.32
CA ARG A 113 0.83 -12.38 0.84
C ARG A 113 -0.24 -11.31 0.75
N TRP A 114 0.15 -10.04 0.97
CA TRP A 114 -0.72 -8.91 0.77
C TRP A 114 -1.10 -8.76 -0.70
N PRO A 115 -2.35 -8.41 -1.04
CA PRO A 115 -2.73 -8.06 -2.40
C PRO A 115 -1.95 -6.82 -2.85
N VAL A 116 -1.33 -6.91 -4.00
CA VAL A 116 -0.38 -5.92 -4.48
C VAL A 116 -1.08 -4.73 -5.15
N GLY A 117 -0.41 -3.58 -5.26
CA GLY A 117 -0.84 -2.41 -6.04
C GLY A 117 -1.82 -1.47 -5.34
N ARG A 118 -2.29 -1.80 -4.13
CA ARG A 118 -3.35 -1.02 -3.49
C ARG A 118 -2.92 -0.20 -2.28
N TRP A 119 -1.67 -0.31 -1.84
CA TRP A 119 -1.23 0.35 -0.60
C TRP A 119 0.17 0.93 -0.74
N LEU A 120 0.42 1.99 0.02
CA LEU A 120 1.72 2.64 0.04
C LEU A 120 2.79 1.71 0.62
N SER A 121 3.99 1.84 0.11
CA SER A 121 5.19 1.17 0.63
C SER A 121 5.44 1.50 2.09
N HIS A 122 6.08 0.58 2.78
CA HIS A 122 6.31 0.71 4.22
C HIS A 122 7.34 1.77 4.57
N GLY A 123 6.94 2.62 5.51
CA GLY A 123 7.71 3.76 5.99
C GLY A 123 7.45 5.05 5.18
N PRO A 124 7.47 6.21 5.86
CA PRO A 124 7.09 7.49 5.25
C PRO A 124 7.91 7.82 4.01
N ALA A 125 9.22 7.60 4.06
CA ALA A 125 10.11 7.90 2.95
C ALA A 125 9.83 7.04 1.72
N ALA A 126 9.51 5.76 1.89
CA ALA A 126 9.16 4.88 0.77
C ALA A 126 7.79 5.23 0.18
N ALA A 127 6.81 5.52 1.04
CA ALA A 127 5.48 5.96 0.64
C ALA A 127 5.54 7.27 -0.18
N ASP A 128 6.37 8.24 0.24
CA ASP A 128 6.55 9.49 -0.49
C ASP A 128 7.10 9.27 -1.90
N ARG A 129 8.08 8.37 -2.03
CA ARG A 129 8.68 8.03 -3.33
C ARG A 129 7.73 7.25 -4.23
N GLN A 130 6.88 6.40 -3.66
CA GLN A 130 5.84 5.73 -4.43
C GLN A 130 4.87 6.73 -5.03
N VAL A 131 4.31 7.63 -4.22
CA VAL A 131 3.38 8.67 -4.70
C VAL A 131 4.03 9.54 -5.78
N GLU A 132 5.31 9.91 -5.62
CA GLU A 132 6.05 10.65 -6.63
C GLU A 132 6.16 9.86 -7.94
N ALA A 133 6.53 8.59 -7.88
CA ALA A 133 6.68 7.74 -9.06
C ALA A 133 5.33 7.47 -9.75
N GLU A 134 4.27 7.20 -9.00
CA GLU A 134 2.90 7.02 -9.51
C GLU A 134 2.43 8.27 -10.27
N LYS A 135 2.63 9.45 -9.68
CA LYS A 135 2.29 10.72 -10.33
C LYS A 135 3.05 10.91 -11.65
N LEU A 136 4.37 10.71 -11.63
CA LEU A 136 5.21 10.84 -12.82
C LEU A 136 4.85 9.81 -13.90
N ALA A 137 4.51 8.58 -13.51
CA ALA A 137 4.07 7.54 -14.41
C ALA A 137 2.71 7.88 -15.05
N ALA A 138 1.77 8.39 -14.26
CA ALA A 138 0.47 8.84 -14.77
C ALA A 138 0.61 10.01 -15.76
N GLU A 139 1.43 11.01 -15.44
CA GLU A 139 1.72 12.14 -16.34
C GLU A 139 2.35 11.69 -17.67
N LEU A 140 3.08 10.57 -17.66
CA LEU A 140 3.72 9.99 -18.83
C LEU A 140 2.84 8.99 -19.61
N GLY A 141 1.65 8.64 -19.09
CA GLY A 141 0.82 7.59 -19.66
C GLY A 141 1.37 6.17 -19.42
N ALA A 142 2.15 5.98 -18.37
CA ALA A 142 2.82 4.72 -17.99
C ALA A 142 2.32 4.18 -16.63
N ALA A 143 1.12 4.58 -16.20
CA ALA A 143 0.57 4.20 -14.88
C ALA A 143 0.46 2.68 -14.74
N ASP A 144 -0.06 1.98 -15.75
CA ASP A 144 -0.20 0.51 -15.74
C ASP A 144 1.17 -0.17 -15.65
N ALA A 145 2.15 0.30 -16.44
CA ALA A 145 3.50 -0.26 -16.39
C ALA A 145 4.19 -0.04 -15.02
N TYR A 146 3.85 1.05 -14.32
CA TYR A 146 4.35 1.26 -12.98
C TYR A 146 3.61 0.38 -11.95
N ALA A 147 2.32 0.15 -12.14
CA ALA A 147 1.56 -0.81 -11.34
C ALA A 147 2.17 -2.22 -11.48
N ASP A 148 2.45 -2.70 -12.69
CA ASP A 148 3.12 -3.99 -12.93
C ASP A 148 4.49 -4.07 -12.22
N CYS A 149 5.27 -2.98 -12.28
CA CYS A 149 6.55 -2.89 -11.58
C CYS A 149 6.40 -3.00 -10.05
N LEU A 150 5.35 -2.40 -9.48
CA LEU A 150 5.05 -2.50 -8.04
C LEU A 150 4.54 -3.90 -7.68
N GLU A 151 3.69 -4.48 -8.52
CA GLU A 151 2.95 -5.70 -8.22
C GLU A 151 3.80 -6.96 -8.36
N SER A 152 4.49 -7.09 -9.45
CA SER A 152 5.19 -8.33 -9.83
C SER A 152 6.70 -8.19 -9.91
N ASP A 153 7.22 -6.97 -9.78
CA ASP A 153 8.62 -6.63 -10.09
C ASP A 153 8.98 -6.94 -11.56
N GLU A 154 7.99 -6.83 -12.46
CA GLU A 154 8.08 -7.15 -13.87
C GLU A 154 7.85 -5.91 -14.75
N GLY A 155 8.04 -6.09 -16.05
CA GLY A 155 7.85 -5.05 -17.05
C GLY A 155 9.04 -4.11 -17.21
N TRP A 156 8.95 -3.27 -18.23
CA TRP A 156 10.08 -2.45 -18.66
C TRP A 156 10.55 -1.41 -17.62
N ILE A 157 9.67 -0.94 -16.70
CA ILE A 157 10.09 -0.06 -15.60
C ILE A 157 10.95 -0.85 -14.61
N ALA A 158 10.52 -2.05 -14.22
CA ALA A 158 11.28 -2.91 -13.32
C ALA A 158 12.65 -3.25 -13.93
N GLU A 159 12.71 -3.58 -15.21
CA GLU A 159 13.97 -3.85 -15.93
C GLU A 159 14.93 -2.64 -15.90
N LEU A 160 14.42 -1.42 -16.14
CA LEU A 160 15.20 -0.20 -16.02
C LEU A 160 15.69 0.08 -14.59
N VAL A 161 14.89 -0.24 -13.60
CA VAL A 161 15.27 -0.13 -12.19
C VAL A 161 16.37 -1.13 -11.84
N GLN A 162 16.22 -2.39 -12.25
CA GLN A 162 17.16 -3.50 -11.98
C GLN A 162 18.47 -3.36 -12.76
N SER A 163 18.48 -2.73 -13.92
CA SER A 163 19.70 -2.54 -14.72
C SER A 163 20.84 -1.81 -14.00
N GLY A 164 20.55 -1.22 -12.84
CA GLY A 164 21.55 -0.68 -11.89
C GLY A 164 22.30 0.58 -12.34
N GLY A 165 22.22 0.97 -13.59
CA GLY A 165 22.91 2.14 -14.12
C GLY A 165 22.35 3.46 -13.55
N PRO A 166 23.19 4.48 -13.31
CA PRO A 166 22.75 5.75 -12.73
C PRO A 166 21.80 6.53 -13.68
N LYS A 167 21.82 6.19 -14.96
CA LYS A 167 21.02 6.84 -15.98
C LYS A 167 20.33 5.81 -16.88
N VAL A 168 19.14 6.16 -17.33
CA VAL A 168 18.42 5.38 -18.34
C VAL A 168 19.25 5.38 -19.64
N PRO A 169 19.56 4.19 -20.22
CA PRO A 169 20.37 4.08 -21.44
C PRO A 169 19.73 4.81 -22.63
N ARG A 170 20.57 5.45 -23.46
CA ARG A 170 20.09 6.23 -24.61
C ARG A 170 19.66 5.37 -25.78
N LEU A 171 20.31 4.22 -25.98
CA LEU A 171 20.12 3.37 -27.15
C LEU A 171 18.93 2.40 -27.03
N LEU A 172 18.24 2.35 -25.86
CA LEU A 172 17.06 1.52 -25.73
C LEU A 172 15.91 2.08 -26.56
N PRO A 173 15.10 1.22 -27.20
CA PRO A 173 13.86 1.62 -27.83
C PRO A 173 12.95 2.33 -26.82
N CYS A 174 12.20 3.33 -27.28
CA CYS A 174 11.23 3.99 -26.42
C CYS A 174 10.11 3.01 -26.05
N PRO A 175 9.90 2.69 -24.77
CA PRO A 175 8.88 1.71 -24.35
C PRO A 175 7.46 2.23 -24.56
N LEU A 176 7.29 3.54 -24.78
CA LEU A 176 6.01 4.17 -25.09
C LEU A 176 5.72 4.19 -26.62
N GLY A 177 6.52 3.49 -27.41
CA GLY A 177 6.27 3.31 -28.83
C GLY A 177 6.48 4.56 -29.71
N CYS A 178 7.20 5.59 -29.23
CA CYS A 178 7.54 6.74 -30.07
C CYS A 178 8.22 6.32 -31.37
N ARG A 179 7.85 6.97 -32.45
CA ARG A 179 8.45 6.71 -33.78
C ARG A 179 9.20 7.92 -34.27
N ASN A 180 10.29 7.67 -34.98
CA ASN A 180 11.02 8.67 -35.74
C ASN A 180 10.29 8.99 -37.07
N PRO A 181 10.75 9.99 -37.90
CA PRO A 181 10.13 10.31 -39.16
C PRO A 181 10.07 9.14 -40.15
N ASP A 182 10.97 8.17 -40.06
CA ASP A 182 11.01 6.97 -40.89
C ASP A 182 10.07 5.86 -40.43
N GLY A 183 9.25 6.12 -39.37
CA GLY A 183 8.30 5.17 -38.85
C GLY A 183 8.89 4.08 -37.91
N VAL A 184 10.19 4.10 -37.65
CA VAL A 184 10.89 3.18 -36.76
C VAL A 184 10.74 3.63 -35.31
N ILE A 185 10.68 2.69 -34.36
CA ILE A 185 10.64 3.04 -32.95
C ILE A 185 11.86 3.86 -32.56
N ALA A 186 11.64 5.07 -32.06
CA ALA A 186 12.70 5.99 -31.66
C ALA A 186 13.47 5.44 -30.45
N THR A 187 14.77 5.73 -30.36
CA THR A 187 15.54 5.43 -29.16
C THR A 187 15.21 6.43 -28.05
N LEU A 188 15.49 6.09 -26.81
CA LEU A 188 15.35 7.00 -25.68
C LEU A 188 16.30 8.21 -25.76
N GLY A 189 17.35 8.11 -26.58
CA GLY A 189 18.24 9.22 -26.87
C GLY A 189 17.61 10.28 -27.77
N ASP A 190 16.68 9.88 -28.61
CA ASP A 190 16.07 10.69 -29.67
C ASP A 190 14.64 11.12 -29.33
N CYS A 191 14.03 10.52 -28.29
CA CYS A 191 12.69 10.90 -27.83
C CYS A 191 12.72 11.71 -26.54
N GLY A 192 11.70 12.57 -26.35
CA GLY A 192 11.57 13.44 -25.17
C GLY A 192 11.29 12.70 -23.87
N HIS A 193 10.97 11.40 -23.90
CA HIS A 193 10.54 10.64 -22.73
C HIS A 193 11.69 10.18 -21.82
N ARG A 194 12.94 10.24 -22.27
CA ARG A 194 14.08 9.80 -21.47
C ARG A 194 14.19 10.50 -20.12
N SER A 195 14.00 11.81 -20.08
CA SER A 195 14.11 12.59 -18.84
C SER A 195 12.97 12.26 -17.85
N PRO A 196 11.68 12.23 -18.23
CA PRO A 196 10.61 11.75 -17.36
C PRO A 196 10.83 10.32 -16.87
N LEU A 197 11.22 9.39 -17.74
CA LEU A 197 11.50 7.99 -17.36
C LEU A 197 12.65 7.90 -16.34
N GLN A 198 13.67 8.71 -16.50
CA GLN A 198 14.78 8.75 -15.53
C GLN A 198 14.31 9.19 -14.15
N LYS A 199 13.34 10.09 -14.05
CA LYS A 199 12.74 10.51 -12.76
C LYS A 199 11.94 9.37 -12.12
N ILE A 200 11.11 8.66 -12.89
CA ILE A 200 10.35 7.50 -12.41
C ILE A 200 11.30 6.43 -11.87
N VAL A 201 12.31 6.05 -12.66
CA VAL A 201 13.32 5.05 -12.25
C VAL A 201 14.07 5.49 -10.99
N ALA A 202 14.42 6.76 -10.88
CA ALA A 202 15.10 7.30 -9.70
C ALA A 202 14.19 7.25 -8.45
N ALA A 203 12.93 7.66 -8.59
CA ALA A 203 11.95 7.62 -7.49
C ALA A 203 11.71 6.18 -7.03
N GLU A 204 11.55 5.23 -7.96
CA GLU A 204 11.36 3.81 -7.65
C GLU A 204 12.58 3.19 -6.94
N ARG A 205 13.79 3.50 -7.38
CA ARG A 205 15.02 3.06 -6.69
C ARG A 205 15.09 3.61 -5.27
N GLN A 206 14.74 4.87 -5.09
CA GLN A 206 14.70 5.50 -3.77
C GLN A 206 13.62 4.88 -2.89
N ARG A 207 12.44 4.54 -3.47
CA ARG A 207 11.38 3.82 -2.77
C ARG A 207 11.88 2.47 -2.24
N ARG A 208 12.51 1.64 -3.12
CA ARG A 208 13.07 0.33 -2.73
C ARG A 208 14.13 0.47 -1.65
N ALA A 209 15.04 1.41 -1.78
CA ALA A 209 16.08 1.68 -0.79
C ALA A 209 15.49 2.09 0.56
N ALA A 210 14.51 3.00 0.57
CA ALA A 210 13.84 3.46 1.77
C ALA A 210 13.04 2.34 2.45
N GLN A 211 12.34 1.50 1.69
CA GLN A 211 11.63 0.33 2.22
C GLN A 211 12.61 -0.70 2.80
N GLY A 212 13.72 -0.95 2.12
CA GLY A 212 14.79 -1.81 2.64
C GLY A 212 15.36 -1.30 3.96
N ALA A 213 15.61 0.01 4.06
CA ALA A 213 16.06 0.66 5.30
C ALA A 213 15.02 0.54 6.43
N TYR A 214 13.73 0.69 6.12
CA TYR A 214 12.65 0.49 7.08
C TYR A 214 12.68 -0.92 7.68
N PHE A 215 12.74 -1.97 6.85
CA PHE A 215 12.81 -3.34 7.34
C PHE A 215 14.13 -3.65 8.06
N ALA A 216 15.25 -3.05 7.63
CA ALA A 216 16.53 -3.16 8.35
C ALA A 216 16.42 -2.59 9.77
N ALA A 217 15.79 -1.42 9.93
CA ALA A 217 15.56 -0.81 11.24
C ALA A 217 14.66 -1.68 12.13
N LEU A 218 13.61 -2.31 11.57
CA LEU A 218 12.77 -3.25 12.31
C LEU A 218 13.56 -4.48 12.78
N ARG A 219 14.44 -5.04 11.93
CA ARG A 219 15.32 -6.16 12.31
C ARG A 219 16.28 -5.79 13.45
N GLN A 220 16.88 -4.60 13.39
CA GLN A 220 17.74 -4.09 14.47
C GLN A 220 17.01 -3.98 15.82
N ARG A 221 15.69 -3.73 15.79
CA ARG A 221 14.82 -3.73 16.97
C ARG A 221 14.32 -5.12 17.35
N ASN A 222 14.89 -6.18 16.80
CA ASN A 222 14.47 -7.57 17.00
C ASN A 222 13.00 -7.85 16.66
N ARG A 223 12.41 -7.09 15.74
CA ARG A 223 11.06 -7.37 15.25
C ARG A 223 11.07 -8.66 14.43
N LYS A 224 10.10 -9.52 14.70
CA LYS A 224 9.94 -10.81 14.03
C LYS A 224 8.82 -10.74 13.01
N CYS A 225 8.92 -11.56 11.98
CA CYS A 225 7.81 -11.86 11.09
C CYS A 225 6.63 -12.42 11.90
N CYS A 226 5.40 -12.08 11.49
CA CYS A 226 4.20 -12.64 12.09
C CYS A 226 3.97 -14.14 11.74
N GLY A 227 4.82 -14.73 10.89
CA GLY A 227 4.72 -16.10 10.43
C GLY A 227 3.55 -16.39 9.47
N ARG A 228 2.81 -15.37 9.08
CA ARG A 228 1.59 -15.49 8.24
C ARG A 228 1.75 -14.91 6.84
N VAL A 229 2.96 -14.47 6.47
CA VAL A 229 3.26 -13.86 5.17
C VAL A 229 4.48 -14.54 4.57
N ARG A 230 4.33 -15.03 3.34
CA ARG A 230 5.43 -15.65 2.58
C ARG A 230 6.37 -14.55 2.09
N GLY A 231 7.68 -14.80 2.18
CA GLY A 231 8.69 -13.86 1.72
C GLY A 231 8.75 -12.56 2.53
N CYS A 232 8.26 -12.57 3.79
CA CYS A 232 8.32 -11.41 4.66
C CYS A 232 9.79 -10.98 4.88
N PRO A 233 10.15 -9.71 4.64
CA PRO A 233 11.52 -9.24 4.86
C PRO A 233 12.03 -9.37 6.30
N LEU A 234 11.14 -9.63 7.26
CA LEU A 234 11.48 -9.91 8.66
C LEU A 234 11.69 -11.40 8.94
N ASP A 235 11.49 -12.26 7.96
CA ASP A 235 11.75 -13.69 8.11
C ASP A 235 13.26 -13.94 8.09
N ARG A 236 13.78 -14.59 9.13
CA ARG A 236 15.22 -14.84 9.28
C ARG A 236 15.75 -15.90 8.31
N GLU A 237 14.89 -16.80 7.83
CA GLU A 237 15.30 -17.86 6.92
C GLU A 237 15.60 -17.37 5.50
N MET A 238 15.08 -16.18 5.13
CA MET A 238 15.32 -15.56 3.80
C MET A 238 16.56 -14.68 3.75
N ALA A 239 17.27 -14.50 4.86
CA ALA A 239 18.42 -13.58 4.99
C ALA A 239 19.79 -14.31 5.00
N ALA A 240 19.82 -15.59 4.68
CA ALA A 240 21.03 -16.42 4.55
C ALA A 240 21.27 -16.79 3.01
#